data_d1b66065054d7a1109380c80923b32ec
#
_entry.id   d1b66065054d7a1109380c80923b32ec
#
_cell.length_a   1.000
_cell.length_b   1.000
_cell.length_c   1.000
_cell.angle_alpha   90.00
_cell.angle_beta   90.00
_cell.angle_gamma   90.00
#
_symmetry.space_group_name_H-M   'P 1'
#
loop_
_entity.id
_entity.type
_entity.pdbx_description
1 polymer ?
#
loop_
_entity_poly.entity_id
_entity_poly.type
_entity_poly.pdbx_seq_one_letter_code
_entity_poly.pdbx_strand_id
1 'polypeptide(L)'
;MKEDPLEELKKTLIDVLRKHDVKKAALFGSIVRGEATEESDIDLLVEFEGRKSLLDLAGLKLDLQEIVRRNVDVLTYKSLHPLLKERILREQEVIL
;
A
#
# COMPACT_ATOMS: atom_id res chain seq x y z
N MET A 1 5.85 6.57 -25.52
CA MET A 1 5.95 7.36 -24.28
C MET A 1 6.31 6.44 -23.13
N LYS A 2 7.31 6.83 -22.36
CA LYS A 2 7.66 6.07 -21.16
C LYS A 2 6.66 6.38 -20.06
N GLU A 3 6.10 5.34 -19.47
CA GLU A 3 5.26 5.54 -18.27
C GLU A 3 6.12 5.97 -17.10
N ASP A 4 5.54 6.78 -16.22
CA ASP A 4 6.17 7.13 -14.96
C ASP A 4 6.35 5.86 -14.13
N PRO A 5 7.56 5.58 -13.59
CA PRO A 5 7.78 4.41 -12.73
C PRO A 5 6.76 4.29 -11.59
N LEU A 6 6.32 5.42 -11.05
CA LEU A 6 5.30 5.42 -10.00
C LEU A 6 3.95 4.91 -10.51
N GLU A 7 3.58 5.29 -11.73
CA GLU A 7 2.32 4.82 -12.32
C GLU A 7 2.36 3.32 -12.60
N GLU A 8 3.49 2.80 -13.06
CA GLU A 8 3.66 1.36 -13.24
C GLU A 8 3.57 0.62 -11.90
N LEU A 9 4.20 1.15 -10.86
CA LEU A 9 4.13 0.59 -9.52
C LEU A 9 2.69 0.54 -9.03
N LYS A 10 1.94 1.63 -9.19
CA LYS A 10 0.54 1.69 -8.79
C LYS A 10 -0.30 0.62 -9.47
N LYS A 11 -0.12 0.43 -10.78
CA LYS A 11 -0.86 -0.59 -11.53
C LYS A 11 -0.57 -1.99 -11.01
N THR A 12 0.70 -2.27 -10.75
CA THR A 12 1.13 -3.56 -10.21
C THR A 12 0.51 -3.81 -8.83
N LEU A 13 0.55 -2.81 -7.96
CA LEU A 13 -0.04 -2.91 -6.64
C LEU A 13 -1.56 -3.14 -6.73
N ILE A 14 -2.25 -2.39 -7.56
CA ILE A 14 -3.70 -2.50 -7.73
C ILE A 14 -4.12 -3.91 -8.14
N ASP A 15 -3.42 -4.51 -9.09
CA ASP A 15 -3.72 -5.87 -9.54
C ASP A 15 -3.65 -6.88 -8.39
N VAL A 16 -2.61 -6.80 -7.58
CA VAL A 16 -2.45 -7.70 -6.43
C VAL A 16 -3.52 -7.41 -5.38
N LEU A 17 -3.76 -6.12 -5.09
CA LEU A 17 -4.75 -5.72 -4.10
C LEU A 17 -6.14 -6.25 -4.45
N ARG A 18 -6.53 -6.17 -5.71
CA ARG A 18 -7.83 -6.69 -6.15
C ARG A 18 -7.95 -8.20 -5.98
N LYS A 19 -6.87 -8.94 -6.21
CA LYS A 19 -6.84 -10.39 -6.00
C LYS A 19 -7.04 -10.78 -4.54
N HIS A 20 -6.70 -9.90 -3.64
CA HIS A 20 -6.83 -10.12 -2.20
C HIS A 20 -8.09 -9.47 -1.60
N ASP A 21 -9.04 -9.10 -2.44
CA ASP A 21 -10.31 -8.49 -2.00
C ASP A 21 -10.13 -7.18 -1.23
N VAL A 22 -9.16 -6.39 -1.63
CA VAL A 22 -8.99 -5.05 -1.08
C VAL A 22 -9.92 -4.10 -1.80
N LYS A 23 -10.77 -3.41 -1.05
CA LYS A 23 -11.70 -2.44 -1.63
C LYS A 23 -11.18 -1.02 -1.66
N LYS A 24 -10.22 -0.70 -0.80
CA LYS A 24 -9.63 0.63 -0.74
C LYS A 24 -8.17 0.51 -0.36
N ALA A 25 -7.33 1.30 -1.03
CA ALA A 25 -5.90 1.33 -0.75
C ALA A 25 -5.32 2.69 -1.05
N ALA A 26 -4.27 3.05 -0.31
CA ALA A 26 -3.56 4.30 -0.51
C ALA A 26 -2.07 4.12 -0.17
N LEU A 27 -1.25 4.85 -0.89
CA LEU A 27 0.18 4.96 -0.58
C LEU A 27 0.38 6.10 0.42
N PHE A 28 1.35 5.95 1.29
CA PHE A 28 1.74 7.02 2.22
C PHE A 28 3.25 6.94 2.49
N GLY A 29 3.77 7.85 3.30
CA GLY A 29 5.16 7.85 3.66
C GLY A 29 6.09 8.42 2.59
N SER A 30 7.33 7.94 2.55
CA SER A 30 8.37 8.52 1.71
C SER A 30 8.04 8.51 0.22
N ILE A 31 7.35 7.49 -0.26
CA ILE A 31 7.01 7.39 -1.68
C ILE A 31 6.05 8.50 -2.13
N VAL A 32 5.16 8.92 -1.25
CA VAL A 32 4.23 10.02 -1.53
C VAL A 32 4.93 11.37 -1.44
N ARG A 33 5.86 11.50 -0.50
CA ARG A 33 6.63 12.75 -0.33
C ARG A 33 7.71 12.95 -1.38
N GLY A 34 7.93 11.99 -2.29
CA GLY A 34 8.98 12.09 -3.29
C GLY A 34 10.39 11.85 -2.74
N GLU A 35 10.49 11.27 -1.55
CA GLU A 35 11.76 10.98 -0.88
C GLU A 35 12.23 9.55 -1.07
N ALA A 36 11.40 8.71 -1.70
CA ALA A 36 11.69 7.30 -1.84
C ALA A 36 12.77 7.03 -2.88
N THR A 37 13.64 6.07 -2.57
CA THR A 37 14.61 5.51 -3.50
C THR A 37 14.13 4.11 -3.89
N GLU A 38 14.86 3.46 -4.80
CA GLU A 38 14.54 2.08 -5.20
C GLU A 38 14.65 1.09 -4.04
N GLU A 39 15.40 1.44 -3.00
CA GLU A 39 15.58 0.60 -1.83
C GLU A 39 14.62 0.95 -0.68
N SER A 40 13.87 2.03 -0.81
CA SER A 40 12.94 2.45 0.22
C SER A 40 11.77 1.49 0.37
N ASP A 41 11.26 1.35 1.60
CA ASP A 41 10.05 0.58 1.86
C ASP A 41 8.84 1.29 1.21
N ILE A 42 7.88 0.49 0.80
CA ILE A 42 6.61 0.99 0.31
C ILE A 42 5.61 0.91 1.46
N ASP A 43 5.03 2.06 1.82
CA ASP A 43 4.03 2.13 2.89
C ASP A 43 2.64 2.17 2.28
N LEU A 44 1.81 1.21 2.66
CA LEU A 44 0.50 1.01 2.05
C LEU A 44 -0.58 0.87 3.10
N LEU A 45 -1.68 1.63 2.91
CA LEU A 45 -2.89 1.48 3.71
C LEU A 45 -3.92 0.69 2.91
N VAL A 46 -4.60 -0.25 3.56
CA VAL A 46 -5.61 -1.06 2.90
C VAL A 46 -6.88 -1.19 3.74
N GLU A 47 -8.01 -1.35 3.05
CA GLU A 47 -9.26 -1.75 3.64
C GLU A 47 -9.80 -2.92 2.83
N PHE A 48 -10.04 -4.05 3.49
CA PHE A 48 -10.53 -5.25 2.83
C PHE A 48 -12.05 -5.23 2.65
N GLU A 49 -12.52 -5.88 1.62
CA GLU A 49 -13.92 -6.21 1.46
C GLU A 49 -14.27 -7.33 2.43
N GLY A 50 -15.29 -7.12 3.27
CA GLY A 50 -15.68 -8.11 4.25
C GLY A 50 -14.69 -8.26 5.39
N ARG A 51 -14.80 -9.38 6.12
CA ARG A 51 -13.92 -9.68 7.25
C ARG A 51 -12.71 -10.49 6.81
N LYS A 52 -11.55 -9.98 7.14
CA LYS A 52 -10.29 -10.67 6.86
C LYS A 52 -9.46 -10.79 8.11
N SER A 53 -8.68 -11.85 8.19
CA SER A 53 -7.83 -12.15 9.34
C SER A 53 -6.43 -11.55 9.15
N LEU A 54 -5.61 -11.67 10.19
CA LEU A 54 -4.19 -11.30 10.11
C LEU A 54 -3.44 -12.15 9.09
N LEU A 55 -3.88 -13.39 8.88
CA LEU A 55 -3.29 -14.26 7.86
C LEU A 55 -3.55 -13.73 6.46
N ASP A 56 -4.75 -13.16 6.22
CA ASP A 56 -5.05 -12.53 4.93
C ASP A 56 -4.16 -11.32 4.69
N LEU A 57 -3.94 -10.53 5.73
CA LEU A 57 -3.04 -9.37 5.65
C LEU A 57 -1.60 -9.81 5.38
N ALA A 58 -1.12 -10.83 6.07
CA ALA A 58 0.22 -11.36 5.88
C ALA A 58 0.41 -11.92 4.46
N GLY A 59 -0.60 -12.63 3.95
CA GLY A 59 -0.58 -13.14 2.59
C GLY A 59 -0.50 -12.04 1.55
N LEU A 60 -1.25 -10.96 1.75
CA LEU A 60 -1.20 -9.78 0.88
C LEU A 60 0.20 -9.17 0.88
N LYS A 61 0.76 -8.98 2.06
CA LYS A 61 2.11 -8.40 2.20
C LYS A 61 3.15 -9.23 1.45
N LEU A 62 3.13 -10.55 1.63
CA LEU A 62 4.08 -11.45 0.99
C LEU A 62 3.98 -11.40 -0.54
N ASP A 63 2.75 -11.40 -1.07
CA ASP A 63 2.54 -11.32 -2.51
C ASP A 63 3.04 -10.00 -3.08
N LEU A 64 2.76 -8.90 -2.38
CA LEU A 64 3.22 -7.58 -2.79
C LEU A 64 4.75 -7.53 -2.82
N GLN A 65 5.41 -7.99 -1.75
CA GLN A 65 6.86 -7.99 -1.65
C GLN A 65 7.52 -8.83 -2.74
N GLU A 66 6.92 -9.97 -3.07
CA GLU A 66 7.43 -10.85 -4.11
C GLU A 66 7.38 -10.18 -5.49
N ILE A 67 6.29 -9.50 -5.79
CA ILE A 67 6.09 -8.86 -7.09
C ILE A 67 6.93 -7.60 -7.25
N VAL A 68 6.95 -6.74 -6.23
CA VAL A 68 7.68 -5.47 -6.32
C VAL A 68 9.15 -5.60 -5.92
N ARG A 69 9.53 -6.72 -5.30
CA ARG A 69 10.90 -7.00 -4.85
C ARG A 69 11.47 -5.94 -3.91
N ARG A 70 10.59 -5.43 -3.05
CA ARG A 70 10.92 -4.44 -2.04
C ARG A 70 10.13 -4.76 -0.80
N ASN A 71 10.59 -4.28 0.35
CA ASN A 71 9.80 -4.39 1.55
C ASN A 71 8.53 -3.53 1.42
N VAL A 72 7.39 -4.12 1.77
CA VAL A 72 6.10 -3.42 1.74
C VAL A 72 5.51 -3.49 3.14
N ASP A 73 5.28 -2.33 3.75
CA ASP A 73 4.59 -2.24 5.02
C ASP A 73 3.11 -2.03 4.74
N VAL A 74 2.29 -2.98 5.16
CA VAL A 74 0.85 -2.94 4.93
C VAL A 74 0.14 -2.71 6.25
N LEU A 75 -0.60 -1.62 6.33
CA LEU A 75 -1.41 -1.28 7.49
C LEU A 75 -2.86 -1.17 7.07
N THR A 76 -3.76 -1.52 7.98
CA THR A 76 -5.20 -1.27 7.76
C THR A 76 -5.56 0.10 8.31
N TYR A 77 -6.60 0.72 7.75
CA TYR A 77 -7.08 2.01 8.27
C TYR A 77 -7.47 1.91 9.74
N LYS A 78 -8.02 0.76 10.16
CA LYS A 78 -8.43 0.55 11.56
C LYS A 78 -7.26 0.43 12.52
N SER A 79 -6.10 0.00 12.06
CA SER A 79 -4.93 -0.21 12.92
C SER A 79 -4.08 1.04 13.11
N LEU A 80 -4.43 2.15 12.46
CA LEU A 80 -3.67 3.39 12.59
C LEU A 80 -3.78 3.95 14.00
N HIS A 81 -2.62 4.25 14.58
CA HIS A 81 -2.57 4.90 15.88
C HIS A 81 -3.23 6.28 15.78
N PRO A 82 -4.11 6.66 16.74
CA PRO A 82 -4.83 7.93 16.68
C PRO A 82 -3.94 9.15 16.47
N LEU A 83 -2.76 9.18 17.06
CA LEU A 83 -1.82 10.30 16.93
C LEU A 83 -1.25 10.44 15.53
N LEU A 84 -1.18 9.36 14.77
CA LEU A 84 -0.63 9.35 13.42
C LEU A 84 -1.71 9.38 12.34
N LYS A 85 -2.92 9.00 12.70
CA LYS A 85 -4.02 8.82 11.75
C LYS A 85 -4.29 10.06 10.90
N GLU A 86 -4.43 11.21 11.57
CA GLU A 86 -4.75 12.45 10.88
C GLU A 86 -3.65 12.83 9.87
N ARG A 87 -2.39 12.72 10.29
CA ARG A 87 -1.25 13.03 9.44
C ARG A 87 -1.18 12.11 8.23
N ILE A 88 -1.31 10.79 8.47
CA ILE A 88 -1.24 9.81 7.41
C ILE A 88 -2.38 10.00 6.41
N LEU A 89 -3.61 10.24 6.90
CA LEU A 89 -4.76 10.46 6.03
C LEU A 89 -4.63 11.72 5.19
N ARG A 90 -3.94 12.74 5.68
CA ARG A 90 -3.67 13.94 4.90
C ARG A 90 -2.61 13.72 3.82
N GLU A 91 -1.60 12.90 4.11
CA GLU A 91 -0.51 12.62 3.18
C GLU A 91 -0.84 11.55 2.15
N GLN A 92 -1.82 10.71 2.44
CA GLN A 92 -2.09 9.53 1.60
C GLN A 92 -2.42 9.89 0.15
N GLU A 93 -1.99 9.02 -0.74
CA GLU A 93 -2.39 9.04 -2.14
C GLU A 93 -3.23 7.80 -2.41
N VAL A 94 -4.54 7.99 -2.58
CA VAL A 94 -5.48 6.91 -2.82
C VAL A 94 -5.24 6.31 -4.20
N ILE A 95 -5.06 4.99 -4.27
CA ILE A 95 -4.85 4.29 -5.54
C ILE A 95 -5.97 3.33 -5.89
N LEU A 96 -6.79 2.98 -4.91
CA LEU A 96 -7.90 2.06 -5.14
C LEU A 96 -9.12 2.44 -4.29
#